data_bf55f338fcd27bfdfdf25cd65ac5fbf3
#
_entry.id   bf55f338fcd27bfdfdf25cd65ac5fbf3
#
_cell.length_a   1.000
_cell.length_b   1.000
_cell.length_c   1.000
_cell.angle_alpha   90.00
_cell.angle_beta   90.00
_cell.angle_gamma   90.00
#
_symmetry.space_group_name_H-M   'P 1'
#
loop_
_entity.id
_entity.type
_entity.pdbx_description
1 polymer ?
#
loop_
_entity_poly.entity_id
_entity_poly.type
_entity_poly.pdbx_seq_one_letter_code
_entity_poly.pdbx_strand_id
1 'polypeptide(L)'
;MHSGNISIIGKPNVGKSTLFNLLIKRHLSGETNKPQTTRHKIDAVLHEEETEYLFVDTPGINFNIRKDFNRILNKNALSAIYESDVILHLINYFDIDRDDTKVIENIKDMEVPKILVLNKIDLDKNKNKLPNILSKIPKEILDNYDEIIPVSAKDSENIISLKKIIKNYLPKNTKEKFANKISNKPXEFFAAEYIREACIKFLSVELPYSLHVEINKFEDEESIISIAATIYLKKKSHLSIVIGKNGSMLVKISKLARINSEKLFNKKVYLKIFVKYDPKWKDSESFLNSYS
;
A
#
# COMPACT_ATOMS: atom_id res chain seq x y z
N MET A 1 -2.64 -26.98 8.21
CA MET A 1 -2.43 -25.77 7.38
C MET A 1 -3.00 -24.56 8.10
N HIS A 2 -2.34 -23.41 8.06
CA HIS A 2 -2.86 -22.14 8.58
C HIS A 2 -3.22 -21.24 7.41
N SER A 3 -4.34 -20.53 7.46
CA SER A 3 -4.64 -19.54 6.42
C SER A 3 -5.58 -18.45 6.94
N GLY A 4 -5.34 -17.21 6.52
CA GLY A 4 -6.19 -16.10 6.92
C GLY A 4 -5.78 -14.77 6.33
N ASN A 5 -6.62 -13.78 6.59
CA ASN A 5 -6.51 -12.40 6.11
C ASN A 5 -5.73 -11.56 7.14
N ILE A 6 -4.68 -10.89 6.70
CA ILE A 6 -3.83 -10.04 7.55
C ILE A 6 -3.89 -8.61 7.02
N SER A 7 -4.55 -7.72 7.73
CA SER A 7 -4.62 -6.31 7.33
C SER A 7 -3.49 -5.49 7.93
N ILE A 8 -2.83 -4.71 7.10
CA ILE A 8 -1.75 -3.81 7.50
C ILE A 8 -2.32 -2.40 7.57
N ILE A 9 -2.43 -1.85 8.77
CA ILE A 9 -3.06 -0.55 9.01
C ILE A 9 -2.10 0.41 9.71
N GLY A 10 -2.46 1.68 9.75
CA GLY A 10 -1.68 2.74 10.40
C GLY A 10 -1.77 4.04 9.63
N LYS A 11 -1.24 5.10 10.20
CA LYS A 11 -1.25 6.42 9.56
C LYS A 11 -0.37 6.44 8.29
N PRO A 12 -0.47 7.49 7.45
CA PRO A 12 0.40 7.59 6.26
C PRO A 12 1.89 7.59 6.62
N ASN A 13 2.72 7.07 5.74
CA ASN A 13 4.20 7.09 5.81
C ASN A 13 4.84 6.30 6.97
N VAL A 14 4.10 5.44 7.66
CA VAL A 14 4.69 4.54 8.68
C VAL A 14 5.42 3.33 8.07
N GLY A 15 5.25 3.08 6.75
CA GLY A 15 5.95 2.00 6.05
C GLY A 15 5.09 0.78 5.73
N LYS A 16 3.75 0.93 5.68
CA LYS A 16 2.82 -0.18 5.39
C LYS A 16 3.14 -0.87 4.07
N SER A 17 3.20 -0.11 2.97
CA SER A 17 3.46 -0.67 1.64
C SER A 17 4.85 -1.29 1.54
N THR A 18 5.85 -0.71 2.21
CA THR A 18 7.20 -1.29 2.26
C THR A 18 7.17 -2.64 2.98
N LEU A 19 6.51 -2.72 4.13
CA LEU A 19 6.36 -3.98 4.86
C LEU A 19 5.57 -5.00 4.03
N PHE A 20 4.47 -4.59 3.41
CA PHE A 20 3.64 -5.44 2.55
C PHE A 20 4.48 -6.03 1.41
N ASN A 21 5.18 -5.19 0.63
CA ASN A 21 6.02 -5.64 -0.49
C ASN A 21 7.12 -6.60 -0.02
N LEU A 22 7.71 -6.32 1.14
CA LEU A 22 8.74 -7.18 1.73
C LEU A 22 8.18 -8.54 2.13
N LEU A 23 7.02 -8.57 2.79
CA LEU A 23 6.37 -9.81 3.23
C LEU A 23 6.04 -10.72 2.05
N ILE A 24 5.48 -10.15 0.97
CA ILE A 24 5.10 -10.91 -0.22
C ILE A 24 6.27 -11.10 -1.21
N LYS A 25 7.44 -10.49 -0.96
CA LYS A 25 8.66 -10.55 -1.80
C LYS A 25 8.39 -10.07 -3.24
N ARG A 26 7.49 -9.09 -3.41
CA ARG A 26 7.11 -8.49 -4.69
C ARG A 26 6.73 -7.03 -4.51
N HIS A 27 6.96 -6.21 -5.53
CA HIS A 27 6.60 -4.79 -5.51
C HIS A 27 5.17 -4.63 -6.09
N LEU A 28 4.15 -4.79 -5.27
CA LEU A 28 2.73 -4.63 -5.67
C LEU A 28 2.14 -3.29 -5.24
N SER A 29 2.59 -2.75 -4.12
CA SER A 29 2.10 -1.47 -3.61
C SER A 29 3.16 -0.38 -3.75
N GLY A 30 2.73 0.82 -4.15
CA GLY A 30 3.65 1.94 -4.38
C GLY A 30 4.38 2.37 -3.11
N GLU A 31 5.68 2.61 -3.24
CA GLU A 31 6.55 3.02 -2.14
C GLU A 31 7.12 4.40 -2.39
N THR A 32 6.59 5.41 -1.73
CA THR A 32 7.15 6.76 -1.77
C THR A 32 7.09 7.40 -0.38
N ASN A 33 7.91 8.42 -0.17
CA ASN A 33 7.89 9.20 1.08
C ASN A 33 6.74 10.22 1.12
N LYS A 34 5.90 10.27 0.09
CA LYS A 34 4.77 11.21 0.02
C LYS A 34 3.49 10.57 0.58
N PRO A 35 2.66 11.31 1.30
CA PRO A 35 1.41 10.74 1.84
C PRO A 35 0.45 10.34 0.72
N GLN A 36 -0.50 9.47 1.04
CA GLN A 36 -1.52 8.96 0.10
C GLN A 36 -0.95 8.28 -1.15
N THR A 37 0.21 7.61 -1.00
CA THR A 37 0.77 6.79 -2.09
C THR A 37 -0.19 5.63 -2.38
N THR A 38 -0.64 4.91 -1.37
CA THR A 38 -1.66 3.87 -1.50
C THR A 38 -3.04 4.51 -1.41
N ARG A 39 -3.85 4.31 -2.44
CA ARG A 39 -5.23 4.79 -2.52
C ARG A 39 -6.26 3.66 -2.50
N HIS A 40 -5.84 2.49 -2.88
CA HIS A 40 -6.69 1.31 -3.00
C HIS A 40 -6.25 0.26 -1.98
N LYS A 41 -7.17 -0.57 -1.55
CA LYS A 41 -6.90 -1.81 -0.84
C LYS A 41 -6.17 -2.74 -1.83
N ILE A 42 -4.95 -3.15 -1.52
CA ILE A 42 -4.16 -4.07 -2.35
C ILE A 42 -3.94 -5.35 -1.57
N ASP A 43 -4.46 -6.44 -2.08
CA ASP A 43 -4.31 -7.76 -1.49
C ASP A 43 -3.25 -8.58 -2.22
N ALA A 44 -2.58 -9.46 -1.50
CA ALA A 44 -1.64 -10.42 -2.09
C ALA A 44 -1.54 -11.67 -1.24
N VAL A 45 -1.50 -12.82 -1.89
CA VAL A 45 -1.36 -14.12 -1.25
C VAL A 45 0.10 -14.55 -1.27
N LEU A 46 0.60 -14.94 -0.11
CA LEU A 46 1.89 -15.61 0.04
C LEU A 46 1.66 -17.03 0.52
N HIS A 47 2.15 -17.99 -0.23
CA HIS A 47 2.17 -19.40 0.19
C HIS A 47 3.57 -19.74 0.69
N GLU A 48 3.69 -20.11 1.95
CA GLU A 48 4.95 -20.58 2.55
C GLU A 48 4.68 -21.82 3.40
N GLU A 49 5.31 -22.92 3.05
CA GLU A 49 5.11 -24.22 3.72
C GLU A 49 3.62 -24.57 3.81
N GLU A 50 3.12 -24.83 5.02
CA GLU A 50 1.71 -25.15 5.28
C GLU A 50 0.91 -23.91 5.72
N THR A 51 1.27 -22.72 5.19
CA THR A 51 0.60 -21.46 5.58
C THR A 51 0.30 -20.60 4.35
N GLU A 52 -0.92 -20.12 4.30
CA GLU A 52 -1.37 -19.11 3.33
C GLU A 52 -1.62 -17.80 4.05
N TYR A 53 -0.91 -16.77 3.67
CA TYR A 53 -1.10 -15.42 4.19
C TYR A 53 -1.76 -14.57 3.10
N LEU A 54 -2.98 -14.09 3.33
CA LEU A 54 -3.56 -13.04 2.48
C LEU A 54 -3.26 -11.69 3.14
N PHE A 55 -2.16 -11.06 2.73
CA PHE A 55 -1.81 -9.72 3.19
C PHE A 55 -2.64 -8.68 2.46
N VAL A 56 -3.09 -7.66 3.20
CA VAL A 56 -3.86 -6.55 2.64
C VAL A 56 -3.20 -5.23 3.06
N ASP A 57 -2.60 -4.53 2.08
CA ASP A 57 -2.11 -3.16 2.28
C ASP A 57 -3.28 -2.19 2.16
N THR A 58 -3.43 -1.32 3.14
CA THR A 58 -4.54 -0.36 3.19
C THR A 58 -4.03 1.07 3.01
N PRO A 59 -4.89 1.96 2.47
CA PRO A 59 -4.60 3.39 2.51
C PRO A 59 -4.33 3.84 3.96
N GLY A 60 -3.40 4.77 4.12
CA GLY A 60 -3.12 5.33 5.45
C GLY A 60 -4.35 6.01 6.04
N ILE A 61 -4.74 5.63 7.25
CA ILE A 61 -5.88 6.22 7.95
C ILE A 61 -5.52 7.66 8.33
N ASN A 62 -6.34 8.60 7.90
CA ASN A 62 -6.13 10.02 8.14
C ASN A 62 -7.39 10.64 8.75
N PHE A 63 -7.29 11.09 9.98
CA PHE A 63 -8.42 11.63 10.73
C PHE A 63 -8.68 13.12 10.47
N ASN A 64 -7.80 13.83 9.78
CA ASN A 64 -8.00 15.22 9.36
C ASN A 64 -8.92 15.27 8.13
N ILE A 65 -10.17 14.90 8.33
CA ILE A 65 -11.13 14.69 7.24
C ILE A 65 -11.91 15.95 6.93
N ARG A 66 -11.46 16.71 5.93
CA ARG A 66 -12.28 17.78 5.34
C ARG A 66 -12.55 17.56 3.84
N LYS A 67 -12.17 16.42 3.28
CA LYS A 67 -12.34 16.12 1.86
C LYS A 67 -13.02 14.75 1.69
N ASP A 68 -14.00 14.67 0.84
CA ASP A 68 -14.76 13.44 0.55
C ASP A 68 -13.84 12.28 0.14
N PHE A 69 -12.75 12.59 -0.52
CA PHE A 69 -11.77 11.60 -0.93
C PHE A 69 -11.15 10.84 0.27
N ASN A 70 -10.85 11.55 1.38
CA ASN A 70 -10.32 10.90 2.58
C ASN A 70 -11.34 9.96 3.23
N ARG A 71 -12.64 10.25 3.10
CA ARG A 71 -13.69 9.34 3.58
C ARG A 71 -13.67 8.01 2.84
N ILE A 72 -13.47 8.04 1.51
CA ILE A 72 -13.35 6.83 0.69
C ILE A 72 -12.12 6.01 1.12
N LEU A 73 -10.96 6.67 1.30
CA LEU A 73 -9.74 5.99 1.74
C LEU A 73 -9.91 5.34 3.12
N ASN A 74 -10.53 6.05 4.06
CA ASN A 74 -10.79 5.52 5.40
C ASN A 74 -11.79 4.36 5.35
N LYS A 75 -12.83 4.44 4.52
CA LYS A 75 -13.79 3.35 4.34
C LYS A 75 -13.08 2.08 3.82
N ASN A 76 -12.20 2.23 2.84
CA ASN A 76 -11.42 1.10 2.29
C ASN A 76 -10.49 0.49 3.36
N ALA A 77 -9.86 1.32 4.19
CA ALA A 77 -9.04 0.82 5.30
C ALA A 77 -9.89 0.07 6.33
N LEU A 78 -11.04 0.64 6.72
CA LEU A 78 -11.94 0.02 7.70
C LEU A 78 -12.54 -1.29 7.17
N SER A 79 -12.93 -1.36 5.89
CA SER A 79 -13.48 -2.61 5.33
C SER A 79 -12.47 -3.75 5.39
N ALA A 80 -11.19 -3.47 5.14
CA ALA A 80 -10.13 -4.48 5.27
C ALA A 80 -10.02 -5.00 6.71
N ILE A 81 -10.16 -4.10 7.69
CA ILE A 81 -10.07 -4.44 9.11
C ILE A 81 -11.18 -5.44 9.50
N TYR A 82 -12.42 -5.20 9.06
CA TYR A 82 -13.56 -6.07 9.39
C TYR A 82 -13.44 -7.49 8.79
N GLU A 83 -12.67 -7.64 7.73
CA GLU A 83 -12.45 -8.93 7.07
C GLU A 83 -11.19 -9.66 7.58
N SER A 84 -10.49 -9.09 8.58
CA SER A 84 -9.19 -9.60 9.03
C SER A 84 -9.31 -10.75 10.04
N ASP A 85 -8.43 -11.73 9.91
CA ASP A 85 -8.15 -12.73 10.93
C ASP A 85 -7.03 -12.25 11.87
N VAL A 86 -6.16 -11.33 11.41
CA VAL A 86 -5.08 -10.69 12.20
C VAL A 86 -4.91 -9.24 11.72
N ILE A 87 -4.71 -8.34 12.65
CA ILE A 87 -4.44 -6.91 12.35
C ILE A 87 -2.97 -6.60 12.69
N LEU A 88 -2.23 -6.07 11.73
CA LEU A 88 -0.91 -5.48 11.94
C LEU A 88 -1.07 -3.96 12.00
N HIS A 89 -0.97 -3.38 13.19
CA HIS A 89 -0.97 -1.92 13.33
C HIS A 89 0.47 -1.42 13.29
N LEU A 90 0.84 -0.76 12.20
CA LEU A 90 2.16 -0.17 12.04
C LEU A 90 2.20 1.25 12.57
N ILE A 91 3.19 1.50 13.42
CA ILE A 91 3.52 2.86 13.85
C ILE A 91 5.00 3.13 13.58
N ASN A 92 5.33 4.41 13.44
CA ASN A 92 6.72 4.83 13.32
C ASN A 92 7.37 4.80 14.71
N TYR A 93 8.40 3.99 14.88
CA TYR A 93 9.15 3.83 16.13
C TYR A 93 9.51 5.16 16.83
N PHE A 94 9.77 6.23 16.06
CA PHE A 94 10.20 7.52 16.62
C PHE A 94 9.10 8.58 16.66
N ASP A 95 7.93 8.32 16.10
CA ASP A 95 6.93 9.37 15.87
C ASP A 95 5.52 8.84 16.19
N ILE A 96 5.31 8.61 17.48
CA ILE A 96 4.02 8.15 18.00
C ILE A 96 3.23 9.40 18.40
N ASP A 97 2.04 9.55 17.86
CA ASP A 97 1.21 10.72 18.10
C ASP A 97 -0.27 10.37 18.30
N ARG A 98 -1.09 11.41 18.42
CA ARG A 98 -2.53 11.28 18.65
C ARG A 98 -3.28 10.56 17.51
N ASP A 99 -2.76 10.58 16.30
CA ASP A 99 -3.41 9.89 15.20
C ASP A 99 -3.18 8.37 15.28
N ASP A 100 -2.04 7.92 15.81
CA ASP A 100 -1.83 6.51 16.13
C ASP A 100 -2.83 6.05 17.20
N THR A 101 -3.07 6.87 18.24
CA THR A 101 -4.07 6.56 19.28
C THR A 101 -5.48 6.42 18.69
N LYS A 102 -5.86 7.29 17.76
CA LYS A 102 -7.17 7.21 17.10
C LYS A 102 -7.32 5.93 16.25
N VAL A 103 -6.23 5.44 15.64
CA VAL A 103 -6.28 4.14 14.94
C VAL A 103 -6.67 3.04 15.95
N ILE A 104 -6.04 3.06 17.12
CA ILE A 104 -6.32 2.08 18.19
C ILE A 104 -7.79 2.16 18.62
N GLU A 105 -8.32 3.36 18.82
CA GLU A 105 -9.73 3.56 19.20
C GLU A 105 -10.72 2.91 18.23
N ASN A 106 -10.34 2.80 16.95
CA ASN A 106 -11.18 2.16 15.93
C ASN A 106 -11.08 0.63 15.92
N ILE A 107 -10.05 0.05 16.51
CA ILE A 107 -9.83 -1.40 16.48
C ILE A 107 -9.89 -2.07 17.86
N LYS A 108 -9.90 -1.30 18.95
CA LYS A 108 -9.79 -1.82 20.32
C LYS A 108 -10.89 -2.84 20.66
N ASP A 109 -12.12 -2.59 20.21
CA ASP A 109 -13.29 -3.41 20.52
C ASP A 109 -13.46 -4.62 19.57
N MET A 110 -12.53 -4.82 18.64
CA MET A 110 -12.57 -5.96 17.73
C MET A 110 -11.97 -7.21 18.40
N GLU A 111 -12.62 -8.35 18.22
CA GLU A 111 -12.21 -9.63 18.80
C GLU A 111 -11.16 -10.37 17.93
N VAL A 112 -10.33 -9.64 17.19
CA VAL A 112 -9.30 -10.24 16.35
C VAL A 112 -7.92 -9.92 16.93
N PRO A 113 -6.94 -10.84 16.82
CA PRO A 113 -5.57 -10.60 17.28
C PRO A 113 -4.97 -9.35 16.64
N LYS A 114 -4.36 -8.52 17.49
CA LYS A 114 -3.76 -7.25 17.13
C LYS A 114 -2.27 -7.26 17.44
N ILE A 115 -1.44 -7.06 16.45
CA ILE A 115 0.01 -7.02 16.60
C ILE A 115 0.46 -5.57 16.37
N LEU A 116 1.09 -4.96 17.37
CA LEU A 116 1.68 -3.63 17.25
C LEU A 116 3.08 -3.78 16.64
N VAL A 117 3.25 -3.21 15.44
CA VAL A 117 4.52 -3.29 14.71
C VAL A 117 5.22 -1.93 14.78
N LEU A 118 6.30 -1.86 15.56
CA LEU A 118 7.11 -0.66 15.74
C LEU A 118 8.15 -0.61 14.59
N ASN A 119 7.81 0.07 13.50
CA ASN A 119 8.63 0.08 12.29
C ASN A 119 9.69 1.18 12.29
N LYS A 120 10.71 1.02 11.45
CA LYS A 120 11.85 1.91 11.21
C LYS A 120 12.90 1.91 12.33
N ILE A 121 13.09 0.76 12.97
CA ILE A 121 14.14 0.62 13.99
C ILE A 121 15.57 0.80 13.42
N ASP A 122 15.73 0.69 12.10
CA ASP A 122 16.99 1.02 11.40
C ASP A 122 17.49 2.45 11.70
N LEU A 123 16.58 3.34 12.11
CA LEU A 123 16.94 4.72 12.50
C LEU A 123 17.49 4.80 13.93
N ASP A 124 17.35 3.74 14.75
CA ASP A 124 17.91 3.66 16.10
C ASP A 124 19.26 2.90 16.07
N LYS A 125 20.30 3.61 15.68
CA LYS A 125 21.64 3.03 15.47
C LYS A 125 22.16 2.24 16.68
N ASN A 126 21.82 2.64 17.88
CA ASN A 126 22.30 2.02 19.12
C ASN A 126 21.28 1.01 19.70
N LYS A 127 20.11 0.87 19.12
CA LYS A 127 19.04 -0.05 19.56
C LYS A 127 18.67 0.05 21.05
N ASN A 128 18.81 1.24 21.63
CA ASN A 128 18.61 1.46 23.07
C ASN A 128 17.38 2.30 23.40
N LYS A 129 16.60 2.74 22.41
CA LYS A 129 15.47 3.64 22.63
C LYS A 129 14.15 2.92 22.89
N LEU A 130 14.08 1.61 22.65
CA LEU A 130 12.83 0.85 22.76
C LEU A 130 12.14 1.00 24.13
N PRO A 131 12.82 0.85 25.28
CA PRO A 131 12.14 1.03 26.56
C PRO A 131 11.57 2.42 26.75
N ASN A 132 12.31 3.45 26.31
CA ASN A 132 11.87 4.85 26.39
C ASN A 132 10.68 5.13 25.45
N ILE A 133 10.62 4.46 24.31
CA ILE A 133 9.50 4.60 23.36
C ILE A 133 8.25 3.92 23.93
N LEU A 134 8.38 2.70 24.44
CA LEU A 134 7.27 1.97 25.04
C LEU A 134 6.70 2.71 26.26
N SER A 135 7.56 3.34 27.07
CA SER A 135 7.10 4.12 28.24
C SER A 135 6.27 5.33 27.87
N LYS A 136 6.35 5.82 26.63
CA LYS A 136 5.54 6.95 26.14
C LYS A 136 4.14 6.54 25.69
N ILE A 137 3.93 5.23 25.47
CA ILE A 137 2.61 4.72 25.09
C ILE A 137 1.86 4.36 26.36
N PRO A 138 0.69 4.93 26.62
CA PRO A 138 -0.09 4.57 27.80
C PRO A 138 -0.33 3.06 27.88
N LYS A 139 -0.23 2.51 29.10
CA LYS A 139 -0.37 1.08 29.31
C LYS A 139 -1.73 0.57 28.78
N GLU A 140 -2.79 1.33 29.00
CA GLU A 140 -4.14 1.01 28.55
C GLU A 140 -4.21 0.83 27.03
N ILE A 141 -3.29 1.47 26.30
CA ILE A 141 -3.16 1.34 24.84
C ILE A 141 -2.40 0.05 24.52
N LEU A 142 -1.28 -0.19 25.19
CA LEU A 142 -0.45 -1.41 24.96
C LEU A 142 -1.27 -2.67 25.29
N ASP A 143 -2.12 -2.62 26.32
CA ASP A 143 -2.96 -3.75 26.73
C ASP A 143 -4.01 -4.16 25.67
N ASN A 144 -4.21 -3.37 24.62
CA ASN A 144 -5.08 -3.73 23.49
C ASN A 144 -4.39 -4.64 22.45
N TYR A 145 -3.09 -4.90 22.60
CA TYR A 145 -2.34 -5.70 21.63
C TYR A 145 -1.95 -7.04 22.22
N ASP A 146 -2.07 -8.08 21.41
CA ASP A 146 -1.66 -9.44 21.77
C ASP A 146 -0.13 -9.58 21.71
N GLU A 147 0.51 -8.85 20.80
CA GLU A 147 1.96 -8.88 20.60
C GLU A 147 2.47 -7.49 20.21
N ILE A 148 3.73 -7.22 20.56
CA ILE A 148 4.46 -6.01 20.19
C ILE A 148 5.80 -6.42 19.60
N ILE A 149 6.10 -5.97 18.38
CA ILE A 149 7.37 -6.34 17.74
C ILE A 149 8.02 -5.14 17.05
N PRO A 150 9.28 -4.84 17.37
CA PRO A 150 10.06 -3.85 16.62
C PRO A 150 10.60 -4.47 15.32
N VAL A 151 10.47 -3.73 14.20
CA VAL A 151 10.93 -4.19 12.88
C VAL A 151 11.62 -3.07 12.08
N SER A 152 12.43 -3.46 11.11
CA SER A 152 12.78 -2.57 10.00
C SER A 152 12.29 -3.21 8.70
N ALA A 153 11.25 -2.64 8.12
CA ALA A 153 10.79 -3.05 6.80
C ALA A 153 11.84 -2.73 5.72
N LYS A 154 12.64 -1.69 5.93
CA LYS A 154 13.69 -1.28 5.00
C LYS A 154 14.86 -2.27 4.98
N ASP A 155 15.35 -2.65 6.16
CA ASP A 155 16.55 -3.51 6.31
C ASP A 155 16.20 -4.98 6.57
N SER A 156 14.90 -5.33 6.48
CA SER A 156 14.37 -6.69 6.68
C SER A 156 14.63 -7.24 8.10
N GLU A 157 14.77 -6.35 9.10
CA GLU A 157 15.05 -6.77 10.46
C GLU A 157 13.77 -7.26 11.16
N ASN A 158 13.84 -8.41 11.85
CA ASN A 158 12.76 -9.07 12.60
C ASN A 158 11.56 -9.51 11.76
N ILE A 159 11.68 -9.58 10.44
CA ILE A 159 10.56 -9.96 9.55
C ILE A 159 10.22 -11.46 9.69
N ILE A 160 11.23 -12.30 9.89
CA ILE A 160 11.01 -13.75 10.12
C ILE A 160 10.23 -13.95 11.41
N SER A 161 10.60 -13.23 12.48
CA SER A 161 9.90 -13.29 13.77
C SER A 161 8.47 -12.78 13.65
N LEU A 162 8.24 -11.68 12.90
CA LEU A 162 6.90 -11.18 12.64
C LEU A 162 6.03 -12.23 11.93
N LYS A 163 6.55 -12.91 10.91
CA LYS A 163 5.80 -13.97 10.22
C LYS A 163 5.48 -15.15 11.15
N LYS A 164 6.39 -15.55 12.03
CA LYS A 164 6.11 -16.59 13.03
C LYS A 164 4.98 -16.18 13.98
N ILE A 165 5.01 -14.93 14.46
CA ILE A 165 3.95 -14.39 15.32
C ILE A 165 2.61 -14.44 14.58
N ILE A 166 2.56 -13.91 13.36
CA ILE A 166 1.33 -13.93 12.54
C ILE A 166 0.79 -15.36 12.42
N LYS A 167 1.64 -16.32 12.04
CA LYS A 167 1.25 -17.73 11.85
C LYS A 167 0.56 -18.31 13.08
N ASN A 168 1.04 -17.97 14.29
CA ASN A 168 0.45 -18.49 15.55
C ASN A 168 -0.99 -18.03 15.76
N TYR A 169 -1.37 -16.89 15.20
CA TYR A 169 -2.70 -16.30 15.34
C TYR A 169 -3.63 -16.63 14.17
N LEU A 170 -3.10 -17.19 13.06
CA LEU A 170 -3.95 -17.53 11.91
C LEU A 170 -4.82 -18.75 12.19
N PRO A 171 -6.06 -18.74 11.70
CA PRO A 171 -6.94 -19.91 11.81
C PRO A 171 -6.33 -21.18 11.19
N LYS A 172 -6.62 -22.32 11.80
CA LYS A 172 -6.28 -23.64 11.22
C LYS A 172 -7.40 -24.05 10.26
N ASN A 173 -7.02 -24.30 9.02
CA ASN A 173 -7.95 -24.71 7.97
C ASN A 173 -7.55 -26.08 7.41
N THR A 174 -8.53 -26.84 6.93
CA THR A 174 -8.32 -28.18 6.38
C THR A 174 -7.97 -28.14 4.88
N LYS A 175 -8.30 -27.06 4.21
CA LYS A 175 -8.10 -26.88 2.76
C LYS A 175 -7.51 -25.51 2.45
N GLU A 176 -6.85 -25.39 1.30
CA GLU A 176 -6.43 -24.12 0.78
C GLU A 176 -7.62 -23.16 0.65
N LYS A 177 -7.46 -21.96 1.18
CA LYS A 177 -8.51 -20.93 1.20
C LYS A 177 -8.40 -19.99 0.00
N PHE A 178 -7.17 -19.78 -0.47
CA PHE A 178 -6.90 -18.79 -1.52
C PHE A 178 -6.40 -19.47 -2.80
N ALA A 179 -6.94 -19.03 -3.93
CA ALA A 179 -6.50 -19.53 -5.23
C ALA A 179 -5.00 -19.21 -5.46
N ASN A 180 -4.37 -19.97 -6.31
CA ASN A 180 -2.94 -19.85 -6.66
C ASN A 180 -2.68 -18.58 -7.49
N LYS A 181 -3.20 -17.44 -7.02
CA LYS A 181 -3.04 -16.11 -7.62
C LYS A 181 -2.24 -15.23 -6.68
N ILE A 182 -1.46 -14.34 -7.24
CA ILE A 182 -0.67 -13.37 -6.47
C ILE A 182 -1.58 -12.34 -5.80
N SER A 183 -2.65 -11.92 -6.51
CA SER A 183 -3.60 -10.91 -6.04
C SER A 183 -4.94 -11.09 -6.75
N ASN A 184 -6.02 -10.57 -6.17
CA ASN A 184 -7.33 -10.50 -6.80
C ASN A 184 -7.47 -9.30 -7.76
N LYS A 185 -6.50 -8.37 -7.76
CA LYS A 185 -6.49 -7.22 -8.67
C LYS A 185 -5.97 -7.62 -10.06
N PRO A 186 -6.58 -7.14 -11.14
CA PRO A 186 -6.12 -7.43 -12.51
C PRO A 186 -4.81 -6.73 -12.88
N UNK A 187 -4.20 -7.03 -13.76
CA UNK A 187 -3.09 -6.62 -14.23
C UNK A 187 -3.04 -5.32 -14.52
N GLU A 188 -3.99 -4.88 -15.24
CA GLU A 188 -4.19 -3.47 -15.61
C GLU A 188 -4.13 -2.54 -14.38
N PHE A 189 -4.69 -2.95 -13.28
CA PHE A 189 -4.65 -2.21 -12.03
C PHE A 189 -3.21 -1.89 -11.62
N PHE A 190 -2.33 -2.89 -11.64
CA PHE A 190 -0.93 -2.69 -11.26
C PHE A 190 -0.19 -1.79 -12.25
N ALA A 191 -0.49 -1.91 -13.55
CA ALA A 191 0.09 -1.01 -14.56
C ALA A 191 -0.30 0.45 -14.28
N ALA A 192 -1.58 0.72 -13.95
CA ALA A 192 -2.04 2.06 -13.59
C ALA A 192 -1.35 2.56 -12.31
N GLU A 193 -1.24 1.70 -11.29
CA GLU A 193 -0.59 2.06 -10.02
C GLU A 193 0.90 2.35 -10.20
N TYR A 194 1.62 1.63 -11.05
CA TYR A 194 3.05 1.93 -11.34
C TYR A 194 3.23 3.26 -12.07
N ILE A 195 2.31 3.61 -12.97
CA ILE A 195 2.33 4.94 -13.62
C ILE A 195 2.06 6.01 -12.55
N ARG A 196 1.08 5.80 -11.68
CA ARG A 196 0.73 6.74 -10.60
C ARG A 196 1.88 6.88 -9.60
N GLU A 197 2.51 5.79 -9.18
CA GLU A 197 3.69 5.79 -8.31
C GLU A 197 4.83 6.62 -8.93
N ALA A 198 5.10 6.41 -10.21
CA ALA A 198 6.12 7.18 -10.92
C ALA A 198 5.78 8.68 -10.95
N CYS A 199 4.50 9.02 -11.14
CA CYS A 199 4.05 10.42 -11.06
C CYS A 199 4.28 10.99 -9.65
N ILE A 200 3.94 10.24 -8.59
CA ILE A 200 4.17 10.67 -7.21
C ILE A 200 5.66 10.92 -6.96
N LYS A 201 6.50 10.02 -7.46
CA LYS A 201 7.95 10.09 -7.25
C LYS A 201 8.58 11.31 -7.92
N PHE A 202 8.21 11.60 -9.16
CA PHE A 202 8.90 12.61 -9.96
C PHE A 202 8.24 13.99 -10.02
N LEU A 203 6.93 14.09 -9.72
CA LEU A 203 6.23 15.37 -9.80
C LEU A 203 6.20 16.09 -8.44
N SER A 204 5.96 17.39 -8.44
CA SER A 204 5.89 18.20 -7.22
C SER A 204 4.72 17.80 -6.30
N VAL A 205 4.79 18.22 -5.04
CA VAL A 205 4.01 17.70 -3.91
C VAL A 205 2.50 17.63 -4.15
N GLU A 206 1.89 18.62 -4.80
CA GLU A 206 0.43 18.68 -4.96
C GLU A 206 -0.11 18.01 -6.22
N LEU A 207 0.69 17.94 -7.27
CA LEU A 207 0.24 17.50 -8.58
C LEU A 207 -0.20 16.03 -8.61
N PRO A 208 0.54 15.10 -7.98
CA PRO A 208 0.14 13.68 -7.97
C PRO A 208 -1.25 13.43 -7.38
N TYR A 209 -1.74 14.31 -6.51
CA TYR A 209 -3.07 14.15 -5.88
C TYR A 209 -4.21 14.68 -6.77
N SER A 210 -3.87 15.35 -7.86
CA SER A 210 -4.83 15.96 -8.79
C SER A 210 -4.80 15.29 -10.17
N LEU A 211 -4.34 14.03 -10.23
CA LEU A 211 -4.31 13.24 -11.46
C LEU A 211 -5.00 11.88 -11.28
N HIS A 212 -5.43 11.32 -12.40
CA HIS A 212 -5.97 9.97 -12.51
C HIS A 212 -5.27 9.26 -13.67
N VAL A 213 -5.02 7.97 -13.52
CA VAL A 213 -4.43 7.13 -14.58
C VAL A 213 -5.47 6.10 -15.01
N GLU A 214 -5.74 6.05 -16.29
CA GLU A 214 -6.65 5.09 -16.89
C GLU A 214 -5.90 4.23 -17.90
N ILE A 215 -6.09 2.92 -17.84
CA ILE A 215 -5.56 2.01 -18.85
C ILE A 215 -6.60 1.91 -19.95
N ASN A 216 -6.25 2.39 -21.14
CA ASN A 216 -7.13 2.39 -22.32
C ASN A 216 -7.03 1.09 -23.12
N LYS A 217 -5.88 0.41 -23.00
CA LYS A 217 -5.62 -0.84 -23.72
C LYS A 217 -4.61 -1.66 -22.96
N PHE A 218 -4.86 -2.95 -22.83
CA PHE A 218 -3.94 -3.92 -22.22
C PHE A 218 -4.03 -5.21 -23.02
N GLU A 219 -2.95 -5.55 -23.71
CA GLU A 219 -2.87 -6.75 -24.53
C GLU A 219 -1.69 -7.60 -24.04
N ASP A 220 -2.01 -8.79 -23.55
CA ASP A 220 -1.02 -9.74 -23.05
C ASP A 220 -0.75 -10.79 -24.14
N GLU A 221 0.34 -10.58 -24.91
CA GLU A 221 0.81 -11.51 -25.91
C GLU A 221 1.88 -12.43 -25.32
N GLU A 222 2.28 -13.44 -26.06
CA GLU A 222 3.19 -14.48 -25.58
C GLU A 222 4.50 -13.93 -25.01
N SER A 223 5.13 -12.98 -25.66
CA SER A 223 6.46 -12.44 -25.29
C SER A 223 6.47 -11.00 -24.81
N ILE A 224 5.37 -10.24 -25.01
CA ILE A 224 5.31 -8.82 -24.72
C ILE A 224 3.91 -8.41 -24.28
N ILE A 225 3.83 -7.46 -23.37
CA ILE A 225 2.56 -6.85 -22.96
C ILE A 225 2.53 -5.42 -23.53
N SER A 226 1.48 -5.10 -24.27
CA SER A 226 1.28 -3.79 -24.86
C SER A 226 0.24 -3.02 -24.03
N ILE A 227 0.66 -1.86 -23.49
CA ILE A 227 -0.16 -1.03 -22.61
C ILE A 227 -0.28 0.38 -23.19
N ALA A 228 -1.51 0.86 -23.34
CA ALA A 228 -1.78 2.27 -23.60
C ALA A 228 -2.54 2.86 -22.42
N ALA A 229 -2.05 3.97 -21.89
CA ALA A 229 -2.61 4.62 -20.70
C ALA A 229 -2.77 6.12 -20.93
N THR A 230 -3.73 6.73 -20.21
CA THR A 230 -3.91 8.18 -20.20
C THR A 230 -3.81 8.71 -18.76
N ILE A 231 -2.98 9.74 -18.59
CA ILE A 231 -2.92 10.52 -17.35
C ILE A 231 -3.84 11.72 -17.52
N TYR A 232 -4.92 11.77 -16.74
CA TYR A 232 -5.86 12.90 -16.73
C TYR A 232 -5.47 13.89 -15.65
N LEU A 233 -5.48 15.19 -16.01
CA LEU A 233 -5.06 16.29 -15.13
C LEU A 233 -6.20 17.27 -14.94
N LYS A 234 -6.39 17.73 -13.69
CA LYS A 234 -7.45 18.68 -13.32
C LYS A 234 -7.20 20.12 -13.78
N LYS A 235 -5.91 20.49 -14.02
CA LYS A 235 -5.53 21.85 -14.45
C LYS A 235 -4.71 21.79 -15.73
N LYS A 236 -5.01 22.67 -16.69
CA LYS A 236 -4.31 22.77 -17.96
C LYS A 236 -2.82 23.11 -17.77
N SER A 237 -2.50 23.94 -16.77
CA SER A 237 -1.11 24.31 -16.44
C SER A 237 -0.24 23.12 -16.01
N HIS A 238 -0.85 22.02 -15.59
CA HIS A 238 -0.10 20.82 -15.19
C HIS A 238 0.43 19.99 -16.37
N LEU A 239 -0.13 20.20 -17.60
CA LEU A 239 0.30 19.46 -18.79
C LEU A 239 1.82 19.62 -19.02
N SER A 240 2.31 20.86 -19.04
CA SER A 240 3.72 21.14 -19.28
C SER A 240 4.63 20.55 -18.22
N ILE A 241 4.15 20.47 -16.97
CA ILE A 241 4.91 19.88 -15.84
C ILE A 241 5.04 18.37 -16.02
N VAL A 242 3.92 17.68 -16.34
CA VAL A 242 3.89 16.22 -16.48
C VAL A 242 4.63 15.77 -17.74
N ILE A 243 4.53 16.55 -18.82
CA ILE A 243 5.27 16.25 -20.06
C ILE A 243 6.76 16.58 -19.88
N GLY A 244 7.04 17.74 -19.30
CA GLY A 244 8.42 18.24 -19.15
C GLY A 244 8.99 18.81 -20.44
N LYS A 245 10.13 19.49 -20.34
CA LYS A 245 10.83 20.06 -21.51
C LYS A 245 11.18 18.93 -22.48
N ASN A 246 10.72 19.04 -23.72
CA ASN A 246 10.92 18.02 -24.77
C ASN A 246 10.48 16.60 -24.36
N GLY A 247 9.47 16.47 -23.50
CA GLY A 247 8.96 15.18 -23.06
C GLY A 247 9.77 14.50 -21.96
N SER A 248 10.80 15.14 -21.42
CA SER A 248 11.78 14.52 -20.52
C SER A 248 11.16 13.95 -19.22
N MET A 249 10.14 14.61 -18.68
CA MET A 249 9.49 14.13 -17.44
C MET A 249 8.63 12.91 -17.74
N LEU A 250 7.86 12.95 -18.83
CA LEU A 250 7.02 11.81 -19.23
C LEU A 250 7.88 10.56 -19.53
N VAL A 251 9.07 10.75 -20.13
CA VAL A 251 10.03 9.66 -20.37
C VAL A 251 10.47 9.03 -19.02
N LYS A 252 10.78 9.84 -18.00
CA LYS A 252 11.17 9.32 -16.66
C LYS A 252 10.03 8.53 -16.03
N ILE A 253 8.80 9.06 -16.09
CA ILE A 253 7.59 8.41 -15.56
C ILE A 253 7.39 7.06 -16.28
N SER A 254 7.38 7.08 -17.62
CA SER A 254 7.17 5.90 -18.45
C SER A 254 8.24 4.82 -18.20
N LYS A 255 9.51 5.23 -18.09
CA LYS A 255 10.62 4.29 -17.84
C LYS A 255 10.46 3.56 -16.50
N LEU A 256 10.15 4.30 -15.42
CA LEU A 256 9.99 3.66 -14.10
C LEU A 256 8.77 2.74 -14.08
N ALA A 257 7.64 3.20 -14.60
CA ALA A 257 6.41 2.40 -14.66
C ALA A 257 6.61 1.12 -15.47
N ARG A 258 7.30 1.22 -16.62
CA ARG A 258 7.60 0.06 -17.48
C ARG A 258 8.48 -0.97 -16.74
N ILE A 259 9.55 -0.50 -16.08
CA ILE A 259 10.47 -1.39 -15.34
C ILE A 259 9.70 -2.16 -14.24
N ASN A 260 8.84 -1.46 -13.49
CA ASN A 260 8.05 -2.11 -12.44
C ASN A 260 7.04 -3.11 -13.03
N SER A 261 6.41 -2.77 -14.14
CA SER A 261 5.49 -3.67 -14.86
C SER A 261 6.22 -4.93 -15.35
N GLU A 262 7.39 -4.76 -15.98
CA GLU A 262 8.20 -5.89 -16.47
C GLU A 262 8.59 -6.85 -15.34
N LYS A 263 8.94 -6.32 -14.18
CA LYS A 263 9.27 -7.13 -12.99
C LYS A 263 8.08 -7.94 -12.49
N LEU A 264 6.89 -7.34 -12.44
CA LEU A 264 5.70 -8.04 -11.95
C LEU A 264 5.21 -9.07 -12.95
N PHE A 265 5.11 -8.70 -14.23
CA PHE A 265 4.54 -9.55 -15.26
C PHE A 265 5.51 -10.62 -15.79
N ASN A 266 6.80 -10.44 -15.48
CA ASN A 266 7.90 -11.29 -15.98
C ASN A 266 7.90 -11.39 -17.52
N LYS A 267 7.54 -10.29 -18.18
CA LYS A 267 7.50 -10.13 -19.65
C LYS A 267 7.98 -8.75 -20.03
N LYS A 268 8.42 -8.59 -21.28
CA LYS A 268 8.71 -7.25 -21.79
C LYS A 268 7.43 -6.43 -21.88
N VAL A 269 7.52 -5.12 -21.66
CA VAL A 269 6.36 -4.22 -21.69
C VAL A 269 6.60 -3.07 -22.66
N TYR A 270 5.70 -2.94 -23.62
CA TYR A 270 5.58 -1.73 -24.44
C TYR A 270 4.57 -0.81 -23.79
N LEU A 271 5.02 0.36 -23.30
CA LEU A 271 4.16 1.29 -22.56
C LEU A 271 4.05 2.63 -23.29
N LYS A 272 2.83 2.99 -23.71
CA LYS A 272 2.52 4.28 -24.32
C LYS A 272 1.62 5.08 -23.38
N ILE A 273 2.06 6.28 -23.00
CA ILE A 273 1.32 7.15 -22.07
C ILE A 273 0.92 8.44 -22.79
N PHE A 274 -0.38 8.75 -22.71
CA PHE A 274 -0.95 10.02 -23.13
C PHE A 274 -1.21 10.89 -21.92
N VAL A 275 -1.18 12.21 -22.10
CA VAL A 275 -1.51 13.16 -21.02
C VAL A 275 -2.63 14.07 -21.53
N LYS A 276 -3.73 14.14 -20.79
CA LYS A 276 -4.91 14.93 -21.16
C LYS A 276 -5.34 15.84 -20.01
N TYR A 277 -5.82 17.02 -20.37
CA TYR A 277 -6.51 17.90 -19.44
C TYR A 277 -7.99 17.52 -19.45
N ASP A 278 -8.51 17.20 -18.28
CA ASP A 278 -9.94 16.97 -18.06
C ASP A 278 -10.28 17.41 -16.64
N PRO A 279 -10.93 18.55 -16.43
CA PRO A 279 -11.29 19.04 -15.10
C PRO A 279 -12.34 18.17 -14.39
N LYS A 280 -13.09 17.36 -15.15
CA LYS A 280 -14.19 16.53 -14.64
C LYS A 280 -13.81 15.04 -14.48
N TRP A 281 -12.54 14.68 -14.60
CA TRP A 281 -12.13 13.26 -14.52
C TRP A 281 -12.64 12.54 -13.26
N LYS A 282 -12.87 13.27 -12.17
CA LYS A 282 -13.40 12.69 -10.92
C LYS A 282 -14.87 12.22 -11.05
N ASP A 283 -15.57 12.75 -12.03
CA ASP A 283 -16.97 12.41 -12.28
C ASP A 283 -17.09 11.28 -13.32
N SER A 284 -15.96 10.81 -13.86
CA SER A 284 -15.97 9.74 -14.86
C SER A 284 -16.30 8.39 -14.24
N GLU A 285 -17.00 7.54 -14.96
CA GLU A 285 -17.29 6.16 -14.55
C GLU A 285 -16.02 5.38 -14.26
N SER A 286 -14.99 5.56 -15.08
CA SER A 286 -13.69 4.91 -14.90
C SER A 286 -13.09 5.23 -13.53
N PHE A 287 -13.14 6.49 -13.11
CA PHE A 287 -12.63 6.90 -11.80
C PHE A 287 -13.50 6.33 -10.66
N LEU A 288 -14.82 6.46 -10.77
CA LEU A 288 -15.74 6.00 -9.72
C LEU A 288 -15.61 4.48 -9.52
N ASN A 289 -15.57 3.72 -10.61
CA ASN A 289 -15.42 2.26 -10.57
C ASN A 289 -14.06 1.81 -10.01
N SER A 290 -13.02 2.64 -10.15
CA SER A 290 -11.70 2.28 -9.60
C SER A 290 -11.68 2.23 -8.06
N TYR A 291 -12.68 2.84 -7.39
CA TYR A 291 -12.79 2.86 -5.92
C TYR A 291 -13.94 1.98 -5.38
N SER A 292 -14.70 1.31 -6.25
CA SER A 292 -15.70 0.31 -5.91
C SER A 292 -15.07 -1.06 -5.73
#